data_92c6a1b85c932b143f6852bd81e2def6
#
_entry.id   92c6a1b85c932b143f6852bd81e2def6
#
_cell.length_a   1.000
_cell.length_b   1.000
_cell.length_c   1.000
_cell.angle_alpha   90.00
_cell.angle_beta   90.00
_cell.angle_gamma   90.00
#
_symmetry.space_group_name_H-M   'P 1'
#
loop_
_entity.id
_entity.type
_entity.pdbx_description
1 polymer ?
#
loop_
_entity_poly.entity_id
_entity_poly.type
_entity_poly.pdbx_seq_one_letter_code
_entity_poly.pdbx_strand_id
1 'polypeptide(L)'
;MTIERYLTETKLPEGYIDLYIRSFPDEERRDWKTNEDAERFISSHPEMRVLLAFSPEGEFVGFLNYWLLSDSGDESQEVFYGEHFAIKPEMRNQGIGAKIISELKRLTSDRILMEVEPPEDEMARRRIAMYERHGFVTHPDVRYLQPSYAPGKAPIELMLMSSPCVDPTQALIARLKRLVYNT
;
A
#
# COMPACT_ATOMS: atom_id res chain seq x y z
N MET A 1 -8.72 16.00 -11.00
CA MET A 1 -8.42 14.76 -10.25
C MET A 1 -8.36 15.09 -8.78
N THR A 2 -9.10 14.38 -7.95
CA THR A 2 -9.13 14.55 -6.50
C THR A 2 -8.55 13.28 -5.86
N ILE A 3 -7.83 13.44 -4.74
CA ILE A 3 -7.38 12.32 -3.90
C ILE A 3 -8.00 12.55 -2.53
N GLU A 4 -8.72 11.57 -2.03
CA GLU A 4 -9.47 11.66 -0.79
C GLU A 4 -9.05 10.53 0.14
N ARG A 5 -8.97 10.81 1.45
CA ARG A 5 -8.87 9.77 2.46
C ARG A 5 -10.25 9.17 2.69
N TYR A 6 -10.35 7.84 2.58
CA TYR A 6 -11.56 7.12 2.93
C TYR A 6 -11.89 7.32 4.41
N LEU A 7 -13.15 7.59 4.70
CA LEU A 7 -13.70 7.70 6.04
C LEU A 7 -14.64 6.53 6.30
N THR A 8 -14.52 5.90 7.45
CA THR A 8 -15.30 4.68 7.79
C THR A 8 -16.82 4.92 7.89
N GLU A 9 -17.24 6.17 7.97
CA GLU A 9 -18.65 6.58 7.93
C GLU A 9 -19.23 6.64 6.51
N THR A 10 -18.36 6.52 5.49
CA THR A 10 -18.76 6.50 4.08
C THR A 10 -18.71 5.09 3.50
N LYS A 11 -19.02 4.95 2.24
CA LYS A 11 -18.88 3.69 1.50
C LYS A 11 -17.68 3.73 0.58
N LEU A 12 -17.02 2.58 0.39
CA LEU A 12 -16.03 2.44 -0.66
C LEU A 12 -16.72 2.63 -2.03
N PRO A 13 -16.05 3.28 -2.99
CA PRO A 13 -16.62 3.54 -4.30
C PRO A 13 -16.89 2.25 -5.06
N GLU A 14 -17.88 2.29 -5.94
CA GLU A 14 -18.11 1.21 -6.91
C GLU A 14 -16.84 0.93 -7.71
N GLY A 15 -16.52 -0.35 -7.90
CA GLY A 15 -15.32 -0.80 -8.60
C GLY A 15 -14.05 -0.87 -7.74
N TYR A 16 -14.08 -0.49 -6.46
CA TYR A 16 -12.92 -0.62 -5.58
C TYR A 16 -12.49 -2.10 -5.45
N ILE A 17 -13.40 -2.97 -5.07
CA ILE A 17 -13.09 -4.39 -4.88
C ILE A 17 -12.71 -5.08 -6.20
N ASP A 18 -13.35 -4.73 -7.31
CA ASP A 18 -13.01 -5.25 -8.63
C ASP A 18 -11.57 -4.89 -9.03
N LEU A 19 -11.19 -3.63 -8.80
CA LEU A 19 -9.82 -3.18 -9.06
C LEU A 19 -8.83 -3.90 -8.15
N TYR A 20 -9.16 -4.09 -6.87
CA TYR A 20 -8.34 -4.82 -5.91
C TYR A 20 -8.09 -6.27 -6.36
N ILE A 21 -9.16 -7.01 -6.66
CA ILE A 21 -9.08 -8.42 -7.06
C ILE A 21 -8.31 -8.59 -8.38
N ARG A 22 -8.49 -7.68 -9.34
CA ARG A 22 -7.80 -7.75 -10.64
C ARG A 22 -6.35 -7.30 -10.61
N SER A 23 -5.96 -6.51 -9.62
CA SER A 23 -4.61 -5.93 -9.56
C SER A 23 -3.62 -6.79 -8.80
N PHE A 24 -4.08 -7.70 -7.93
CA PHE A 24 -3.22 -8.50 -7.07
C PHE A 24 -3.57 -9.98 -7.20
N PRO A 25 -2.57 -10.86 -7.38
CA PRO A 25 -2.73 -12.31 -7.32
C PRO A 25 -3.37 -12.74 -5.99
N ASP A 26 -3.95 -13.93 -5.96
CA ASP A 26 -4.64 -14.41 -4.76
C ASP A 26 -3.71 -14.50 -3.55
N GLU A 27 -2.46 -14.87 -3.76
CA GLU A 27 -1.42 -14.98 -2.75
C GLU A 27 -1.06 -13.63 -2.12
N GLU A 28 -1.19 -12.54 -2.90
CA GLU A 28 -0.77 -11.19 -2.51
C GLU A 28 -1.92 -10.34 -1.94
N ARG A 29 -3.08 -10.91 -1.67
CA ARG A 29 -4.24 -10.15 -1.23
C ARG A 29 -5.07 -10.87 -0.17
N ARG A 30 -5.87 -10.07 0.56
CA ARG A 30 -6.90 -10.59 1.46
C ARG A 30 -8.06 -11.21 0.69
N ASP A 31 -8.79 -12.13 1.32
CA ASP A 31 -9.93 -12.83 0.73
C ASP A 31 -11.21 -11.99 0.65
N TRP A 32 -11.08 -10.68 0.49
CA TRP A 32 -12.24 -9.82 0.30
C TRP A 32 -12.92 -10.12 -1.03
N LYS A 33 -14.23 -10.28 -1.00
CA LYS A 33 -15.06 -10.55 -2.19
C LYS A 33 -15.95 -9.37 -2.54
N THR A 34 -16.26 -8.51 -1.56
CA THR A 34 -17.13 -7.35 -1.71
C THR A 34 -16.53 -6.11 -1.06
N ASN A 35 -17.06 -4.93 -1.39
CA ASN A 35 -16.69 -3.70 -0.70
C ASN A 35 -17.00 -3.79 0.80
N GLU A 36 -18.10 -4.44 1.19
CA GLU A 36 -18.50 -4.62 2.57
C GLU A 36 -17.48 -5.45 3.37
N ASP A 37 -16.82 -6.43 2.75
CA ASP A 37 -15.75 -7.19 3.40
C ASP A 37 -14.55 -6.28 3.71
N ALA A 38 -14.14 -5.46 2.74
CA ALA A 38 -13.08 -4.49 2.91
C ALA A 38 -13.45 -3.41 3.95
N GLU A 39 -14.65 -2.85 3.88
CA GLU A 39 -15.14 -1.84 4.83
C GLU A 39 -15.16 -2.37 6.27
N ARG A 40 -15.64 -3.60 6.46
CA ARG A 40 -15.65 -4.28 7.78
C ARG A 40 -14.23 -4.47 8.30
N PHE A 41 -13.32 -4.91 7.44
CA PHE A 41 -11.92 -5.09 7.81
C PHE A 41 -11.27 -3.75 8.20
N ILE A 42 -11.41 -2.72 7.37
CA ILE A 42 -10.85 -1.38 7.62
C ILE A 42 -11.40 -0.81 8.93
N SER A 43 -12.71 -0.97 9.17
CA SER A 43 -13.35 -0.47 10.40
C SER A 43 -12.85 -1.18 11.67
N SER A 44 -12.43 -2.44 11.56
CA SER A 44 -11.87 -3.20 12.69
C SER A 44 -10.36 -3.02 12.88
N HIS A 45 -9.68 -2.32 11.95
CA HIS A 45 -8.23 -2.07 12.01
C HIS A 45 -7.98 -0.56 11.87
N PRO A 46 -8.07 0.19 12.97
CA PRO A 46 -7.95 1.65 12.95
C PRO A 46 -6.59 2.17 12.46
N GLU A 47 -5.57 1.32 12.42
CA GLU A 47 -4.26 1.62 11.84
C GLU A 47 -4.27 1.60 10.32
N MET A 48 -5.22 0.89 9.71
CA MET A 48 -5.35 0.85 8.25
C MET A 48 -6.04 2.11 7.73
N ARG A 49 -5.54 2.62 6.62
CA ARG A 49 -6.03 3.81 5.91
C ARG A 49 -6.15 3.53 4.42
N VAL A 50 -7.00 4.26 3.75
CA VAL A 50 -7.14 4.18 2.29
C VAL A 50 -7.12 5.58 1.69
N LEU A 51 -6.34 5.77 0.63
CA LEU A 51 -6.46 6.89 -0.28
C LEU A 51 -7.24 6.45 -1.51
N LEU A 52 -8.22 7.22 -1.89
CA LEU A 52 -9.06 7.04 -3.08
C LEU A 52 -8.76 8.14 -4.08
N ALA A 53 -8.58 7.79 -5.33
CA ALA A 53 -8.36 8.73 -6.41
C ALA A 53 -9.57 8.78 -7.35
N PHE A 54 -9.99 10.00 -7.71
CA PHE A 54 -11.11 10.25 -8.60
C PHE A 54 -10.68 11.12 -9.77
N SER A 55 -11.26 10.89 -10.95
CA SER A 55 -11.09 11.71 -12.13
C SER A 55 -11.69 13.13 -11.92
N PRO A 56 -11.47 14.09 -12.83
CA PRO A 56 -12.16 15.39 -12.76
C PRO A 56 -13.69 15.27 -12.81
N GLU A 57 -14.19 14.21 -13.44
CA GLU A 57 -15.62 13.90 -13.59
C GLU A 57 -16.21 13.20 -12.35
N GLY A 58 -15.37 12.88 -11.35
CA GLY A 58 -15.76 12.21 -10.11
C GLY A 58 -15.78 10.69 -10.19
N GLU A 59 -15.23 10.08 -11.24
CA GLU A 59 -15.13 8.63 -11.37
C GLU A 59 -13.96 8.08 -10.54
N PHE A 60 -14.19 6.99 -9.83
CA PHE A 60 -13.12 6.28 -9.13
C PHE A 60 -12.09 5.72 -10.11
N VAL A 61 -10.80 6.01 -9.90
CA VAL A 61 -9.73 5.63 -10.84
C VAL A 61 -8.58 4.86 -10.19
N GLY A 62 -8.50 4.81 -8.87
CA GLY A 62 -7.43 4.08 -8.19
C GLY A 62 -7.45 4.26 -6.68
N PHE A 63 -6.63 3.49 -5.99
CA PHE A 63 -6.50 3.55 -4.54
C PHE A 63 -5.09 3.22 -4.08
N LEU A 64 -4.80 3.56 -2.82
CA LEU A 64 -3.64 3.09 -2.07
C LEU A 64 -4.06 2.76 -0.65
N ASN A 65 -3.88 1.51 -0.24
CA ASN A 65 -4.04 1.04 1.13
C ASN A 65 -2.72 1.21 1.87
N TYR A 66 -2.76 1.76 3.07
CA TYR A 66 -1.57 1.94 3.89
C TYR A 66 -1.87 1.80 5.38
N TRP A 67 -0.85 1.49 6.16
CA TRP A 67 -0.96 1.23 7.59
C TRP A 67 -0.08 2.18 8.38
N LEU A 68 -0.56 2.55 9.55
CA LEU A 68 0.25 3.19 10.55
C LEU A 68 0.96 2.12 11.38
N LEU A 69 2.29 2.09 11.32
CA LEU A 69 3.11 1.14 12.08
C LEU A 69 3.57 1.70 13.45
N SER A 70 2.89 2.62 14.10
CA SER A 70 3.32 3.23 15.36
C SER A 70 3.12 2.36 16.62
N ASP A 71 4.07 2.38 17.57
CA ASP A 71 3.92 1.82 18.91
C ASP A 71 4.13 2.90 20.01
N SER A 72 4.64 4.05 19.63
CA SER A 72 5.24 4.95 20.62
C SER A 72 4.30 6.05 21.09
N GLY A 73 3.17 6.26 20.42
CA GLY A 73 2.35 7.45 20.65
C GLY A 73 3.06 8.79 20.30
N ASP A 74 4.27 8.73 19.78
CA ASP A 74 5.02 9.86 19.28
C ASP A 74 4.85 9.95 17.76
N GLU A 75 3.97 10.85 17.32
CA GLU A 75 3.68 11.07 15.91
C GLU A 75 4.93 11.40 15.07
N SER A 76 5.97 11.98 15.69
CA SER A 76 7.22 12.30 14.98
C SER A 76 8.03 11.06 14.58
N GLN A 77 7.75 9.91 15.18
CA GLN A 77 8.41 8.63 14.94
C GLN A 77 7.51 7.64 14.18
N GLU A 78 6.30 8.04 13.81
CA GLU A 78 5.39 7.18 13.06
C GLU A 78 5.99 6.80 11.71
N VAL A 79 5.91 5.50 11.38
CA VAL A 79 6.23 4.96 10.06
C VAL A 79 4.95 4.41 9.47
N PHE A 80 4.74 4.66 8.20
CA PHE A 80 3.59 4.15 7.46
C PHE A 80 4.05 3.08 6.47
N TYR A 81 3.24 2.07 6.31
CA TYR A 81 3.48 1.00 5.35
C TYR A 81 2.47 1.08 4.21
N GLY A 82 2.97 1.28 2.99
CA GLY A 82 2.16 1.20 1.77
C GLY A 82 1.99 -0.26 1.36
N GLU A 83 0.74 -0.75 1.39
CA GLU A 83 0.41 -2.16 1.18
C GLU A 83 -0.03 -2.45 -0.26
N HIS A 84 -1.20 -1.97 -0.64
CA HIS A 84 -1.79 -2.22 -1.95
C HIS A 84 -2.02 -0.91 -2.71
N PHE A 85 -1.44 -0.81 -3.89
CA PHE A 85 -1.54 0.37 -4.73
C PHE A 85 -1.96 -0.02 -6.15
N ALA A 86 -3.14 0.43 -6.58
CA ALA A 86 -3.66 0.13 -7.90
C ALA A 86 -4.30 1.34 -8.58
N ILE A 87 -4.13 1.41 -9.90
CA ILE A 87 -4.78 2.37 -10.80
C ILE A 87 -5.43 1.58 -11.92
N LYS A 88 -6.67 1.94 -12.26
CA LYS A 88 -7.39 1.35 -13.39
C LYS A 88 -6.51 1.34 -14.64
N PRO A 89 -6.41 0.23 -15.38
CA PRO A 89 -5.49 0.08 -16.52
C PRO A 89 -5.60 1.22 -17.54
N GLU A 90 -6.82 1.63 -17.87
CA GLU A 90 -7.14 2.70 -18.82
C GLU A 90 -6.73 4.11 -18.35
N MET A 91 -6.47 4.25 -17.05
CA MET A 91 -6.07 5.51 -16.41
C MET A 91 -4.57 5.57 -16.09
N ARG A 92 -3.80 4.54 -16.43
CA ARG A 92 -2.35 4.51 -16.22
C ARG A 92 -1.62 5.47 -17.16
N ASN A 93 -0.37 5.77 -16.83
CA ASN A 93 0.51 6.68 -17.60
C ASN A 93 0.01 8.13 -17.69
N GLN A 94 -0.94 8.54 -16.86
CA GLN A 94 -1.49 9.90 -16.79
C GLN A 94 -1.02 10.67 -15.55
N GLY A 95 0.04 10.20 -14.87
CA GLY A 95 0.58 10.83 -13.68
C GLY A 95 -0.25 10.65 -12.40
N ILE A 96 -1.30 9.83 -12.43
CA ILE A 96 -2.17 9.57 -11.27
C ILE A 96 -1.38 8.93 -10.12
N GLY A 97 -0.54 7.94 -10.43
CA GLY A 97 0.32 7.30 -9.44
C GLY A 97 1.23 8.26 -8.71
N ALA A 98 1.87 9.14 -9.46
CA ALA A 98 2.73 10.19 -8.90
C ALA A 98 1.98 11.09 -7.90
N LYS A 99 0.74 11.46 -8.22
CA LYS A 99 -0.08 12.32 -7.36
C LYS A 99 -0.51 11.58 -6.08
N ILE A 100 -0.89 10.29 -6.17
CA ILE A 100 -1.23 9.47 -4.99
C ILE A 100 0.00 9.33 -4.08
N ILE A 101 1.17 9.04 -4.63
CA ILE A 101 2.42 8.95 -3.85
C ILE A 101 2.76 10.31 -3.21
N SER A 102 2.63 11.41 -3.93
CA SER A 102 2.88 12.74 -3.38
C SER A 102 1.93 13.07 -2.22
N GLU A 103 0.66 12.69 -2.33
CA GLU A 103 -0.31 12.87 -1.25
C GLU A 103 0.01 11.96 -0.05
N LEU A 104 0.38 10.70 -0.29
CA LEU A 104 0.83 9.81 0.78
C LEU A 104 2.01 10.43 1.53
N LYS A 105 3.05 10.88 0.82
CA LYS A 105 4.23 11.53 1.41
C LYS A 105 3.85 12.74 2.26
N ARG A 106 2.93 13.57 1.76
CA ARG A 106 2.42 14.74 2.50
C ARG A 106 1.73 14.34 3.81
N LEU A 107 0.88 13.29 3.78
CA LEU A 107 0.11 12.82 4.94
C LEU A 107 0.97 12.09 5.98
N THR A 108 2.08 11.50 5.56
CA THR A 108 2.93 10.65 6.38
C THR A 108 4.26 11.32 6.76
N SER A 109 4.39 12.63 6.51
CA SER A 109 5.65 13.36 6.69
C SER A 109 6.85 12.64 6.03
N ASP A 110 6.59 12.01 4.88
CA ASP A 110 7.56 11.22 4.10
C ASP A 110 8.25 10.09 4.90
N ARG A 111 7.52 9.41 5.77
CA ARG A 111 8.03 8.28 6.58
C ARG A 111 7.35 6.99 6.17
N ILE A 112 7.71 6.46 5.01
CA ILE A 112 7.03 5.36 4.32
C ILE A 112 7.97 4.17 4.16
N LEU A 113 7.45 2.98 4.44
CA LEU A 113 7.99 1.68 4.08
C LEU A 113 7.02 1.02 3.09
N MET A 114 7.52 0.27 2.11
CA MET A 114 6.69 -0.49 1.17
C MET A 114 7.39 -1.75 0.71
N GLU A 115 6.60 -2.69 0.22
CA GLU A 115 7.05 -3.92 -0.42
C GLU A 115 6.94 -3.77 -1.95
N VAL A 116 7.91 -4.33 -2.66
CA VAL A 116 7.91 -4.36 -4.13
C VAL A 116 8.41 -5.71 -4.61
N GLU A 117 7.88 -6.14 -5.74
CA GLU A 117 8.40 -7.33 -6.43
C GLU A 117 9.87 -7.13 -6.83
N PRO A 118 10.70 -8.17 -6.75
CA PRO A 118 12.07 -8.13 -7.30
C PRO A 118 12.05 -7.70 -8.78
N PRO A 119 13.11 -7.02 -9.29
CA PRO A 119 13.16 -6.47 -10.65
C PRO A 119 13.37 -7.54 -11.72
N GLU A 120 12.64 -8.64 -11.65
CA GLU A 120 12.76 -9.78 -12.56
C GLU A 120 12.15 -9.49 -13.94
N ASP A 121 11.04 -8.76 -13.98
CA ASP A 121 10.38 -8.37 -15.23
C ASP A 121 10.39 -6.85 -15.48
N GLU A 122 9.91 -6.45 -16.65
CA GLU A 122 9.90 -5.05 -17.06
C GLU A 122 8.90 -4.21 -16.23
N MET A 123 7.79 -4.80 -15.80
CA MET A 123 6.76 -4.09 -15.00
C MET A 123 7.27 -3.82 -13.58
N ALA A 124 7.92 -4.79 -12.95
CA ALA A 124 8.55 -4.62 -11.64
C ALA A 124 9.65 -3.54 -11.71
N ARG A 125 10.53 -3.59 -12.71
CA ARG A 125 11.56 -2.56 -12.94
C ARG A 125 10.98 -1.16 -13.14
N ARG A 126 9.91 -1.02 -13.92
CA ARG A 126 9.22 0.27 -14.13
C ARG A 126 8.59 0.79 -12.84
N ARG A 127 8.03 -0.09 -12.02
CA ARG A 127 7.44 0.24 -10.72
C ARG A 127 8.50 0.74 -9.75
N ILE A 128 9.61 0.02 -9.61
CA ILE A 128 10.75 0.43 -8.79
C ILE A 128 11.27 1.79 -9.25
N ALA A 129 11.56 1.95 -10.54
CA ALA A 129 12.03 3.21 -11.10
C ALA A 129 11.03 4.38 -10.88
N MET A 130 9.74 4.11 -10.84
CA MET A 130 8.74 5.11 -10.50
C MET A 130 8.89 5.54 -9.04
N TYR A 131 9.04 4.62 -8.09
CA TYR A 131 9.24 4.94 -6.68
C TYR A 131 10.58 5.65 -6.45
N GLU A 132 11.66 5.24 -7.10
CA GLU A 132 12.97 5.90 -7.01
C GLU A 132 12.90 7.36 -7.48
N ARG A 133 12.18 7.66 -8.57
CA ARG A 133 11.92 9.05 -9.01
C ARG A 133 11.14 9.88 -7.99
N HIS A 134 10.43 9.24 -7.07
CA HIS A 134 9.75 9.90 -5.95
C HIS A 134 10.58 9.89 -4.67
N GLY A 135 11.88 9.55 -4.77
CA GLY A 135 12.83 9.64 -3.67
C GLY A 135 12.82 8.44 -2.73
N PHE A 136 12.19 7.33 -3.09
CA PHE A 136 12.32 6.09 -2.33
C PHE A 136 13.65 5.40 -2.63
N VAL A 137 14.16 4.67 -1.66
CA VAL A 137 15.39 3.87 -1.76
C VAL A 137 15.08 2.40 -1.60
N THR A 138 15.75 1.54 -2.37
CA THR A 138 15.67 0.08 -2.26
C THR A 138 16.62 -0.44 -1.18
N HIS A 139 16.26 -1.55 -0.54
CA HIS A 139 17.06 -2.22 0.48
C HIS A 139 17.39 -3.67 0.05
N PRO A 140 18.28 -3.87 -0.95
CA PRO A 140 18.56 -5.18 -1.54
C PRO A 140 19.24 -6.15 -0.54
N ASP A 141 19.89 -5.62 0.49
CA ASP A 141 20.56 -6.42 1.52
C ASP A 141 19.62 -6.93 2.61
N VAL A 142 18.37 -6.46 2.62
CA VAL A 142 17.34 -6.87 3.57
C VAL A 142 16.51 -8.01 2.96
N ARG A 143 16.74 -9.23 3.43
CA ARG A 143 15.89 -10.36 3.03
C ARG A 143 14.53 -10.21 3.67
N TYR A 144 13.52 -10.10 2.84
CA TYR A 144 12.14 -9.97 3.28
C TYR A 144 11.24 -11.04 2.65
N LEU A 145 10.57 -11.77 3.51
CA LEU A 145 9.54 -12.73 3.13
C LEU A 145 8.20 -12.19 3.67
N GLN A 146 7.33 -11.78 2.75
CA GLN A 146 5.97 -11.38 3.07
C GLN A 146 5.19 -12.59 3.59
N PRO A 147 4.61 -12.51 4.79
CA PRO A 147 3.74 -13.57 5.28
C PRO A 147 2.48 -13.71 4.42
N SER A 148 1.89 -14.88 4.41
CA SER A 148 0.62 -15.09 3.71
C SER A 148 -0.53 -14.33 4.37
N TYR A 149 -1.48 -13.86 3.57
CA TYR A 149 -2.70 -13.18 4.04
C TYR A 149 -3.74 -14.12 4.64
N ALA A 150 -3.64 -15.43 4.40
CA ALA A 150 -4.59 -16.41 4.90
C ALA A 150 -3.96 -17.81 4.99
N PRO A 151 -4.50 -18.70 5.82
CA PRO A 151 -4.07 -20.10 5.83
C PRO A 151 -4.17 -20.74 4.45
N GLY A 152 -3.13 -21.46 4.06
CA GLY A 152 -3.05 -22.14 2.76
C GLY A 152 -2.46 -21.31 1.63
N LYS A 153 -2.25 -20.00 1.81
CA LYS A 153 -1.49 -19.17 0.87
C LYS A 153 -0.01 -19.24 1.18
N ALA A 154 0.82 -19.18 0.15
CA ALA A 154 2.27 -19.20 0.30
C ALA A 154 2.81 -17.81 0.69
N PRO A 155 3.88 -17.74 1.50
CA PRO A 155 4.63 -16.51 1.67
C PRO A 155 5.39 -16.18 0.38
N ILE A 156 5.66 -14.89 0.14
CA ILE A 156 6.25 -14.38 -1.09
C ILE A 156 7.53 -13.64 -0.78
N GLU A 157 8.60 -13.89 -1.56
CA GLU A 157 9.83 -13.12 -1.45
C GLU A 157 9.66 -11.77 -2.16
N LEU A 158 9.76 -10.69 -1.39
CA LEU A 158 9.67 -9.32 -1.88
C LEU A 158 10.90 -8.51 -1.44
N MET A 159 11.09 -7.36 -2.06
CA MET A 159 12.08 -6.37 -1.63
C MET A 159 11.40 -5.25 -0.84
N LEU A 160 12.14 -4.64 0.07
CA LEU A 160 11.71 -3.43 0.75
C LEU A 160 12.23 -2.18 0.06
N MET A 161 11.36 -1.18 -0.04
CA MET A 161 11.70 0.20 -0.36
C MET A 161 11.23 1.12 0.75
N SER A 162 11.94 2.22 0.99
CA SER A 162 11.51 3.19 1.99
C SER A 162 11.83 4.63 1.60
N SER A 163 11.19 5.58 2.28
CA SER A 163 11.67 6.95 2.33
C SER A 163 13.07 6.97 2.95
N PRO A 164 13.99 7.88 2.53
CA PRO A 164 15.37 7.90 2.99
C PRO A 164 15.57 8.01 4.52
N CYS A 165 14.58 8.57 5.22
CA CYS A 165 14.60 8.70 6.68
C CYS A 165 14.08 7.46 7.43
N VAL A 166 13.68 6.41 6.74
CA VAL A 166 13.16 5.15 7.32
C VAL A 166 14.14 4.02 7.04
N ASP A 167 14.72 3.48 8.12
CA ASP A 167 15.54 2.27 8.04
C ASP A 167 14.67 1.04 8.33
N PRO A 168 14.60 0.03 7.45
CA PRO A 168 13.84 -1.19 7.65
C PRO A 168 14.53 -2.15 8.63
N THR A 169 14.64 -1.74 9.89
CA THR A 169 15.21 -2.55 10.96
C THR A 169 14.40 -3.83 11.18
N GLN A 170 15.04 -4.85 11.77
CA GLN A 170 14.35 -6.09 12.14
C GLN A 170 13.16 -5.84 13.09
N ALA A 171 13.25 -4.86 13.96
CA ALA A 171 12.16 -4.47 14.85
C ALA A 171 10.96 -3.90 14.06
N LEU A 172 11.23 -3.02 13.09
CA LEU A 172 10.18 -2.46 12.22
C LEU A 172 9.53 -3.54 11.35
N ILE A 173 10.33 -4.45 10.78
CA ILE A 173 9.84 -5.58 9.98
C ILE A 173 8.98 -6.52 10.84
N ALA A 174 9.43 -6.88 12.04
CA ALA A 174 8.66 -7.73 12.95
C ALA A 174 7.31 -7.08 13.30
N ARG A 175 7.30 -5.76 13.47
CA ARG A 175 6.09 -5.00 13.74
C ARG A 175 5.13 -4.98 12.55
N LEU A 176 5.63 -4.72 11.35
CA LEU A 176 4.86 -4.80 10.12
C LEU A 176 4.19 -6.17 10.02
N LYS A 177 4.95 -7.27 10.18
CA LYS A 177 4.42 -8.63 10.12
C LYS A 177 3.32 -8.87 11.15
N ARG A 178 3.52 -8.47 12.38
CA ARG A 178 2.52 -8.62 13.46
C ARG A 178 1.25 -7.83 13.17
N LEU A 179 1.36 -6.57 12.75
CA LEU A 179 0.20 -5.69 12.58
C LEU A 179 -0.60 -6.02 11.32
N VAL A 180 0.08 -6.25 10.21
CA VAL A 180 -0.56 -6.40 8.88
C VAL A 180 -0.95 -7.85 8.59
N TYR A 181 -0.13 -8.81 9.04
CA TYR A 181 -0.26 -10.23 8.71
C TYR A 181 -0.60 -11.13 9.92
N ASN A 182 -0.66 -10.58 11.13
CA ASN A 182 -0.91 -11.32 12.39
C ASN A 182 0.12 -12.43 12.67
N THR A 183 1.41 -12.22 12.35
CA THR A 183 2.50 -13.21 12.51
C THR A 183 3.70 -12.67 13.29
#